data_829e79be1bfefab820d6acbacf611667
#
_entry.id   829e79be1bfefab820d6acbacf611667
#
_cell.length_a   1.000
_cell.length_b   1.000
_cell.length_c   1.000
_cell.angle_alpha   90.00
_cell.angle_beta   90.00
_cell.angle_gamma   90.00
#
_symmetry.space_group_name_H-M   'P 1'
#
loop_
_entity.id
_entity.type
_entity.pdbx_description
1 polymer ?
#
loop_
_entity_poly.entity_id
_entity_poly.type
_entity_poly.pdbx_seq_one_letter_code
_entity_poly.pdbx_strand_id
1 'polypeptide(L)'
;MKTILRKKAVESHQWWNTAQSILQLGTLTGLLSLLGWLLAGTLGIAFATGTVLFTFWFLPRLSPAILMRWHQGRLLRTEELPWLNQIQKDLANRAGFVRSPALYYVPSSALNAFAVGNRQEGGIAVTDGLLRTLSYREVRAVLAHEMTHLQHNDVSIILLSSIVGRLIQWLAWSGIALILFGLPLFWLYEKPVPLPWFSLVIVAPWLSLLLQAGLSRTREFQADLG
;
A
#
# COMPACT_ATOMS: atom_id res chain seq x y z
N MET A 1 31.17 20.61 -4.73
CA MET A 1 30.92 19.79 -5.93
C MET A 1 30.32 18.41 -5.61
N LYS A 2 30.87 17.62 -4.66
CA LYS A 2 30.32 16.29 -4.27
C LYS A 2 28.87 16.36 -3.74
N THR A 3 28.49 17.37 -2.96
CA THR A 3 27.15 17.54 -2.38
C THR A 3 26.09 17.84 -3.45
N ILE A 4 26.44 18.61 -4.48
CA ILE A 4 25.52 18.94 -5.60
C ILE A 4 25.29 17.72 -6.49
N LEU A 5 26.33 16.92 -6.75
CA LEU A 5 26.21 15.67 -7.52
C LEU A 5 25.37 14.64 -6.78
N ARG A 6 25.54 14.53 -5.46
CA ARG A 6 24.73 13.64 -4.61
C ARG A 6 23.25 14.07 -4.61
N LYS A 7 22.97 15.37 -4.52
CA LYS A 7 21.60 15.91 -4.56
C LYS A 7 20.92 15.62 -5.91
N LYS A 8 21.61 15.86 -7.03
CA LYS A 8 21.08 15.54 -8.37
C LYS A 8 20.84 14.04 -8.58
N ALA A 9 21.72 13.18 -8.07
CA ALA A 9 21.53 11.73 -8.13
C ALA A 9 20.31 11.29 -7.33
N VAL A 10 20.10 11.82 -6.13
CA VAL A 10 18.91 11.53 -5.30
C VAL A 10 17.64 12.02 -6.01
N GLU A 11 17.63 13.23 -6.55
CA GLU A 11 16.49 13.78 -7.28
C GLU A 11 16.13 12.95 -8.54
N SER A 12 17.14 12.49 -9.30
CA SER A 12 16.91 11.64 -10.48
C SER A 12 16.32 10.27 -10.09
N HIS A 13 16.78 9.66 -9.01
CA HIS A 13 16.23 8.42 -8.50
C HIS A 13 14.79 8.57 -7.99
N GLN A 14 14.48 9.68 -7.32
CA GLN A 14 13.12 9.96 -6.87
C GLN A 14 12.14 10.10 -8.04
N TRP A 15 12.57 10.79 -9.11
CA TRP A 15 11.75 10.94 -10.33
C TRP A 15 11.46 9.59 -10.99
N TRP A 16 12.49 8.74 -11.11
CA TRP A 16 12.37 7.42 -11.71
C TRP A 16 11.45 6.51 -10.90
N ASN A 17 11.58 6.51 -9.58
CA ASN A 17 10.72 5.75 -8.68
C ASN A 17 9.26 6.21 -8.72
N THR A 18 9.03 7.52 -8.83
CA THR A 18 7.68 8.08 -8.98
C THR A 18 7.06 7.67 -10.31
N ALA A 19 7.80 7.80 -11.41
CA ALA A 19 7.35 7.37 -12.73
C ALA A 19 7.02 5.86 -12.77
N GLN A 20 7.86 5.03 -12.15
CA GLN A 20 7.63 3.60 -12.03
C GLN A 20 6.35 3.29 -11.23
N SER A 21 6.12 4.00 -10.13
CA SER A 21 4.91 3.82 -9.31
C SER A 21 3.65 4.24 -10.06
N ILE A 22 3.70 5.33 -10.82
CA ILE A 22 2.58 5.77 -11.68
C ILE A 22 2.30 4.71 -12.76
N LEU A 23 3.34 4.18 -13.40
CA LEU A 23 3.20 3.13 -14.40
C LEU A 23 2.57 1.86 -13.80
N GLN A 24 3.04 1.42 -12.63
CA GLN A 24 2.54 0.23 -11.95
C GLN A 24 1.07 0.40 -11.51
N LEU A 25 0.71 1.54 -10.91
CA LEU A 25 -0.67 1.85 -10.55
C LEU A 25 -1.57 1.97 -11.78
N GLY A 26 -1.07 2.60 -12.86
CA GLY A 26 -1.78 2.68 -14.13
C GLY A 26 -2.04 1.29 -14.72
N THR A 27 -1.06 0.40 -14.68
CA THR A 27 -1.20 -0.99 -15.15
C THR A 27 -2.21 -1.77 -14.29
N LEU A 28 -2.16 -1.63 -12.96
CA LEU A 28 -3.15 -2.24 -12.06
C LEU A 28 -4.57 -1.72 -12.35
N THR A 29 -4.72 -0.41 -12.56
CA THR A 29 -6.01 0.20 -12.91
C THR A 29 -6.51 -0.30 -14.26
N GLY A 30 -5.63 -0.39 -15.26
CA GLY A 30 -5.95 -0.94 -16.57
C GLY A 30 -6.39 -2.40 -16.49
N LEU A 31 -5.70 -3.22 -15.70
CA LEU A 31 -6.05 -4.62 -15.48
C LEU A 31 -7.42 -4.76 -14.78
N LEU A 32 -7.68 -3.95 -13.76
CA LEU A 32 -8.98 -3.91 -13.08
C LEU A 32 -10.11 -3.48 -14.04
N SER A 33 -9.86 -2.46 -14.87
CA SER A 33 -10.83 -1.96 -15.85
C SER A 33 -11.11 -2.98 -16.94
N LEU A 34 -10.08 -3.73 -17.38
CA LEU A 34 -10.23 -4.80 -18.35
C LEU A 34 -11.06 -5.96 -17.81
N LEU A 35 -10.84 -6.36 -16.56
CA LEU A 35 -11.68 -7.36 -15.87
C LEU A 35 -13.11 -6.86 -15.68
N GLY A 36 -13.27 -5.60 -15.30
CA GLY A 36 -14.57 -4.96 -15.16
C GLY A 36 -15.33 -4.95 -16.48
N TRP A 37 -14.66 -4.60 -17.58
CA TRP A 37 -15.24 -4.65 -18.92
C TRP A 37 -15.67 -6.04 -19.33
N LEU A 38 -14.88 -7.05 -19.01
CA LEU A 38 -15.18 -8.45 -19.27
C LEU A 38 -16.50 -8.89 -18.59
N LEU A 39 -16.75 -8.42 -17.38
CA LEU A 39 -17.92 -8.85 -16.58
C LEU A 39 -19.17 -7.99 -16.86
N ALA A 40 -19.01 -6.69 -17.11
CA ALA A 40 -20.13 -5.75 -17.18
C ALA A 40 -20.00 -4.70 -18.32
N GLY A 41 -19.13 -4.93 -19.30
CA GLY A 41 -18.94 -4.02 -20.43
C GLY A 41 -18.46 -2.63 -19.99
N THR A 42 -18.98 -1.59 -20.64
CA THR A 42 -18.60 -0.19 -20.35
C THR A 42 -18.93 0.25 -18.92
N LEU A 43 -19.99 -0.28 -18.33
CA LEU A 43 -20.32 -0.03 -16.92
C LEU A 43 -19.25 -0.59 -15.98
N GLY A 44 -18.69 -1.75 -16.31
CA GLY A 44 -17.59 -2.33 -15.54
C GLY A 44 -16.32 -1.48 -15.58
N ILE A 45 -15.98 -0.87 -16.73
CA ILE A 45 -14.88 0.10 -16.82
C ILE A 45 -15.15 1.31 -15.93
N ALA A 46 -16.35 1.91 -16.06
CA ALA A 46 -16.73 3.10 -15.30
C ALA A 46 -16.69 2.83 -13.79
N PHE A 47 -17.18 1.66 -13.35
CA PHE A 47 -17.15 1.26 -11.95
C PHE A 47 -15.71 1.04 -11.45
N ALA A 48 -14.88 0.33 -12.22
CA ALA A 48 -13.48 0.07 -11.88
C ALA A 48 -12.67 1.35 -11.75
N THR A 49 -12.71 2.21 -12.77
CA THR A 49 -11.99 3.50 -12.77
C THR A 49 -12.53 4.44 -11.69
N GLY A 50 -13.85 4.53 -11.53
CA GLY A 50 -14.50 5.31 -10.49
C GLY A 50 -14.08 4.88 -9.08
N THR A 51 -14.00 3.57 -8.82
CA THR A 51 -13.54 3.03 -7.54
C THR A 51 -12.07 3.39 -7.26
N VAL A 52 -11.18 3.30 -8.25
CA VAL A 52 -9.78 3.69 -8.09
C VAL A 52 -9.65 5.18 -7.81
N LEU A 53 -10.34 6.04 -8.57
CA LEU A 53 -10.33 7.49 -8.37
C LEU A 53 -10.91 7.87 -7.00
N PHE A 54 -12.02 7.26 -6.60
CA PHE A 54 -12.62 7.46 -5.28
C PHE A 54 -11.65 7.05 -4.17
N THR A 55 -11.04 5.89 -4.28
CA THR A 55 -10.06 5.40 -3.28
C THR A 55 -8.85 6.33 -3.20
N PHE A 56 -8.32 6.76 -4.34
CA PHE A 56 -7.21 7.71 -4.40
C PHE A 56 -7.54 9.05 -3.73
N TRP A 57 -8.75 9.54 -3.92
CA TRP A 57 -9.22 10.78 -3.31
C TRP A 57 -9.53 10.63 -1.82
N PHE A 58 -10.13 9.51 -1.40
CA PHE A 58 -10.64 9.27 -0.06
C PHE A 58 -9.56 8.79 0.91
N LEU A 59 -8.69 7.88 0.47
CA LEU A 59 -7.72 7.18 1.33
C LEU A 59 -6.78 8.14 2.11
N PRO A 60 -6.19 9.18 1.50
CA PRO A 60 -5.33 10.12 2.23
C PRO A 60 -6.07 10.96 3.28
N ARG A 61 -7.41 10.99 3.22
CA ARG A 61 -8.26 11.73 4.15
C ARG A 61 -8.72 10.90 5.35
N LEU A 62 -8.46 9.60 5.34
CA LEU A 62 -8.76 8.75 6.49
C LEU A 62 -7.82 9.09 7.64
N SER A 63 -8.43 9.39 8.79
CA SER A 63 -7.65 9.62 10.02
C SER A 63 -6.87 8.36 10.41
N PRO A 64 -5.58 8.48 10.80
CA PRO A 64 -4.79 7.39 11.35
C PRO A 64 -5.52 6.63 12.47
N ALA A 65 -6.29 7.33 13.29
CA ALA A 65 -7.06 6.73 14.38
C ALA A 65 -8.11 5.71 13.90
N ILE A 66 -8.72 5.92 12.73
CA ILE A 66 -9.69 4.98 12.16
C ILE A 66 -8.98 3.70 11.72
N LEU A 67 -7.84 3.85 11.02
CA LEU A 67 -7.03 2.71 10.58
C LEU A 67 -6.50 1.91 11.77
N MET A 68 -6.09 2.59 12.84
CA MET A 68 -5.62 1.95 14.06
C MET A 68 -6.69 1.14 14.78
N ARG A 69 -7.96 1.58 14.77
CA ARG A 69 -9.06 0.80 15.36
C ARG A 69 -9.19 -0.58 14.72
N TRP A 70 -8.99 -0.70 13.42
CA TRP A 70 -9.02 -2.00 12.72
C TRP A 70 -7.89 -2.94 13.16
N HIS A 71 -6.75 -2.37 13.57
CA HIS A 71 -5.61 -3.12 14.10
C HIS A 71 -5.61 -3.22 15.63
N GLN A 72 -6.71 -2.85 16.31
CA GLN A 72 -6.82 -2.79 17.78
C GLN A 72 -5.73 -1.91 18.41
N GLY A 73 -5.20 -0.97 17.62
CA GLY A 73 -4.19 -0.03 18.06
C GLY A 73 -4.78 1.08 18.92
N ARG A 74 -4.09 1.42 20.00
CA ARG A 74 -4.41 2.56 20.85
C ARG A 74 -3.33 3.62 20.78
N LEU A 75 -3.73 4.87 20.96
CA LEU A 75 -2.77 5.96 21.06
C LEU A 75 -1.88 5.74 22.29
N LEU A 76 -0.57 5.81 22.09
CA LEU A 76 0.41 5.70 23.15
C LEU A 76 0.57 7.07 23.83
N ARG A 77 0.38 7.13 25.16
CA ARG A 77 0.59 8.35 25.93
C ARG A 77 2.09 8.57 26.15
N THR A 78 2.50 9.82 26.22
CA THR A 78 3.92 10.19 26.36
C THR A 78 4.54 9.61 27.64
N GLU A 79 3.73 9.46 28.70
CA GLU A 79 4.16 8.99 30.02
C GLU A 79 4.37 7.46 30.06
N GLU A 80 3.73 6.70 29.15
CA GLU A 80 3.82 5.23 29.15
C GLU A 80 5.19 4.73 28.70
N LEU A 81 5.77 5.34 27.65
CA LEU A 81 7.09 4.99 27.10
C LEU A 81 7.86 6.29 26.76
N PRO A 82 8.40 6.99 27.77
CA PRO A 82 9.08 8.28 27.54
C PRO A 82 10.24 8.19 26.56
N TRP A 83 11.01 7.10 26.62
CA TRP A 83 12.15 6.87 25.74
C TRP A 83 11.74 6.74 24.26
N LEU A 84 10.62 6.09 23.98
CA LEU A 84 10.09 5.91 22.62
C LEU A 84 9.60 7.25 22.04
N ASN A 85 8.91 8.03 22.87
CA ASN A 85 8.47 9.38 22.51
C ASN A 85 9.66 10.32 22.24
N GLN A 86 10.77 10.16 22.98
CA GLN A 86 11.97 10.95 22.75
C GLN A 86 12.64 10.59 21.42
N ILE A 87 12.77 9.28 21.10
CA ILE A 87 13.26 8.83 19.80
C ILE A 87 12.42 9.44 18.69
N GLN A 88 11.10 9.30 18.79
CA GLN A 88 10.16 9.76 17.78
C GLN A 88 10.27 11.29 17.55
N LYS A 89 10.32 12.09 18.61
CA LYS A 89 10.50 13.55 18.50
C LYS A 89 11.83 13.93 17.83
N ASP A 90 12.91 13.26 18.21
CA ASP A 90 14.26 13.48 17.67
C ASP A 90 14.29 13.19 16.16
N LEU A 91 13.71 12.06 15.76
CA LEU A 91 13.63 11.66 14.35
C LEU A 91 12.71 12.59 13.55
N ALA A 92 11.55 12.95 14.10
CA ALA A 92 10.61 13.85 13.44
C ALA A 92 11.22 15.24 13.19
N ASN A 93 11.96 15.78 14.16
CA ASN A 93 12.67 17.05 14.02
C ASN A 93 13.74 16.96 12.93
N ARG A 94 14.53 15.88 12.89
CA ARG A 94 15.55 15.67 11.86
C ARG A 94 14.96 15.51 10.45
N ALA A 95 13.82 14.83 10.34
CA ALA A 95 13.09 14.64 9.09
C ALA A 95 12.26 15.86 8.67
N GLY A 96 12.23 16.94 9.47
CA GLY A 96 11.54 18.19 9.15
C GLY A 96 10.02 18.07 9.18
N PHE A 97 9.47 17.23 10.08
CA PHE A 97 8.03 17.19 10.32
C PHE A 97 7.58 18.43 11.11
N VAL A 98 6.51 19.08 10.66
CA VAL A 98 5.88 20.19 11.40
C VAL A 98 5.23 19.70 12.70
N ARG A 99 4.63 18.51 12.65
CA ARG A 99 4.08 17.80 13.80
C ARG A 99 4.67 16.41 13.82
N SER A 100 5.16 15.98 14.98
CA SER A 100 5.60 14.60 15.15
C SER A 100 4.43 13.64 14.89
N PRO A 101 4.63 12.56 14.10
CA PRO A 101 3.60 11.54 13.88
C PRO A 101 3.11 10.97 15.22
N ALA A 102 1.84 10.61 15.31
CA ALA A 102 1.31 10.00 16.53
C ALA A 102 1.88 8.58 16.73
N LEU A 103 2.19 8.19 17.96
CA LEU A 103 2.58 6.81 18.25
C LEU A 103 1.37 5.99 18.68
N TYR A 104 1.25 4.78 18.13
CA TYR A 104 0.21 3.83 18.47
C TYR A 104 0.83 2.52 18.96
N TYR A 105 0.24 1.96 20.00
CA TYR A 105 0.57 0.62 20.48
C TYR A 105 -0.44 -0.38 19.95
N VAL A 106 0.04 -1.50 19.42
CA VAL A 106 -0.77 -2.62 18.93
C VAL A 106 -0.49 -3.85 19.78
N PRO A 107 -1.51 -4.45 20.44
CA PRO A 107 -1.33 -5.63 21.28
C PRO A 107 -1.18 -6.90 20.46
N SER A 108 -0.06 -7.02 19.76
CA SER A 108 0.28 -8.17 18.90
C SER A 108 1.67 -8.67 19.25
N SER A 109 1.84 -9.99 19.34
CA SER A 109 3.13 -10.64 19.53
C SER A 109 4.02 -10.64 18.27
N ALA A 110 3.48 -10.28 17.11
CA ALA A 110 4.26 -10.13 15.89
C ALA A 110 5.33 -9.05 16.07
N LEU A 111 6.51 -9.24 15.52
CA LEU A 111 7.59 -8.28 15.49
C LEU A 111 7.35 -7.34 14.30
N ASN A 112 6.61 -6.24 14.51
CA ASN A 112 6.21 -5.35 13.43
C ASN A 112 6.06 -3.88 13.90
N ALA A 113 6.33 -2.96 12.96
CA ALA A 113 5.91 -1.57 13.01
C ALA A 113 5.37 -1.17 11.64
N PHE A 114 4.52 -0.18 11.56
CA PHE A 114 4.02 0.33 10.31
C PHE A 114 3.51 1.76 10.43
N ALA A 115 3.70 2.51 9.37
CA ALA A 115 3.20 3.87 9.26
C ALA A 115 1.74 3.89 8.76
N VAL A 116 0.98 4.92 9.15
CA VAL A 116 -0.38 5.19 8.68
C VAL A 116 -0.58 6.69 8.47
N GLY A 117 -1.41 7.05 7.50
CA GLY A 117 -1.68 8.46 7.19
C GLY A 117 -0.66 9.05 6.22
N ASN A 118 -0.36 10.32 6.40
CA ASN A 118 0.50 11.09 5.52
C ASN A 118 1.44 12.00 6.31
N ARG A 119 2.23 12.82 5.61
CA ARG A 119 3.20 13.71 6.24
C ARG A 119 2.59 14.73 7.20
N GLN A 120 1.35 15.19 6.96
CA GLN A 120 0.67 16.18 7.80
C GLN A 120 -0.02 15.55 9.01
N GLU A 121 -0.69 14.41 8.78
CA GLU A 121 -1.45 13.66 9.78
C GLU A 121 -1.05 12.20 9.72
N GLY A 122 0.16 11.91 10.19
CA GLY A 122 0.71 10.57 10.23
C GLY A 122 0.73 9.97 11.63
N GLY A 123 0.79 8.66 11.66
CA GLY A 123 1.04 7.88 12.87
C GLY A 123 1.94 6.69 12.57
N ILE A 124 2.66 6.23 13.59
CA ILE A 124 3.46 5.03 13.54
C ILE A 124 2.95 4.08 14.60
N ALA A 125 2.57 2.88 14.19
CA ALA A 125 2.19 1.81 15.07
C ALA A 125 3.39 0.95 15.41
N VAL A 126 3.51 0.56 16.68
CA VAL A 126 4.51 -0.40 17.16
C VAL A 126 3.80 -1.52 17.90
N THR A 127 4.19 -2.75 17.63
CA THR A 127 3.60 -3.92 18.27
C THR A 127 4.29 -4.25 19.58
N ASP A 128 3.58 -4.93 20.47
CA ASP A 128 4.13 -5.43 21.73
C ASP A 128 5.35 -6.34 21.50
N GLY A 129 5.26 -7.23 20.49
CA GLY A 129 6.37 -8.11 20.12
C GLY A 129 7.62 -7.35 19.71
N LEU A 130 7.50 -6.26 18.95
CA LEU A 130 8.63 -5.42 18.57
C LEU A 130 9.27 -4.75 19.80
N LEU A 131 8.46 -4.15 20.66
CA LEU A 131 8.95 -3.44 21.85
C LEU A 131 9.64 -4.35 22.87
N ARG A 132 9.25 -5.62 22.94
CA ARG A 132 9.87 -6.62 23.83
C ARG A 132 11.13 -7.25 23.26
N THR A 133 11.25 -7.30 21.94
CA THR A 133 12.31 -8.06 21.27
C THR A 133 13.49 -7.19 20.87
N LEU A 134 13.21 -5.96 20.37
CA LEU A 134 14.23 -5.10 19.81
C LEU A 134 14.90 -4.20 20.85
N SER A 135 16.21 -4.02 20.70
CA SER A 135 16.97 -3.05 21.47
C SER A 135 16.59 -1.60 21.09
N TYR A 136 16.94 -0.65 21.95
CA TYR A 136 16.74 0.79 21.70
C TYR A 136 17.24 1.25 20.32
N ARG A 137 18.42 0.75 19.89
CA ARG A 137 19.01 1.12 18.59
C ARG A 137 18.20 0.57 17.41
N GLU A 138 17.71 -0.65 17.54
CA GLU A 138 16.91 -1.30 16.51
C GLU A 138 15.54 -0.64 16.39
N VAL A 139 14.87 -0.37 17.52
CA VAL A 139 13.60 0.39 17.53
C VAL A 139 13.78 1.77 16.88
N ARG A 140 14.88 2.46 17.16
CA ARG A 140 15.19 3.75 16.53
C ARG A 140 15.34 3.62 15.02
N ALA A 141 16.02 2.58 14.55
CA ALA A 141 16.19 2.33 13.11
C ALA A 141 14.84 2.04 12.43
N VAL A 142 13.99 1.20 13.04
CA VAL A 142 12.65 0.90 12.54
C VAL A 142 11.79 2.16 12.49
N LEU A 143 11.77 2.97 13.54
CA LEU A 143 11.01 4.23 13.55
C LEU A 143 11.52 5.22 12.50
N ALA A 144 12.83 5.28 12.24
CA ALA A 144 13.39 6.12 11.19
C ALA A 144 12.91 5.67 9.81
N HIS A 145 12.91 4.37 9.56
CA HIS A 145 12.40 3.77 8.33
C HIS A 145 10.91 4.10 8.11
N GLU A 146 10.06 3.88 9.12
CA GLU A 146 8.63 4.20 9.05
C GLU A 146 8.37 5.71 8.83
N MET A 147 9.18 6.58 9.44
CA MET A 147 9.10 8.02 9.19
C MET A 147 9.43 8.41 7.75
N THR A 148 10.35 7.69 7.11
CA THR A 148 10.68 7.92 5.70
C THR A 148 9.48 7.63 4.80
N HIS A 149 8.71 6.57 5.08
CA HIS A 149 7.46 6.27 4.37
C HIS A 149 6.42 7.39 4.52
N LEU A 150 6.26 7.95 5.74
CA LEU A 150 5.39 9.11 5.95
C LEU A 150 5.87 10.34 5.20
N GLN A 151 7.18 10.59 5.20
CA GLN A 151 7.79 11.74 4.53
C GLN A 151 7.55 11.73 3.03
N HIS A 152 7.60 10.56 2.39
CA HIS A 152 7.38 10.36 0.97
C HIS A 152 5.92 10.11 0.57
N ASN A 153 4.99 10.07 1.54
CA ASN A 153 3.58 9.70 1.35
C ASN A 153 3.39 8.30 0.72
N ASP A 154 4.30 7.39 0.97
CA ASP A 154 4.32 6.03 0.40
C ASP A 154 3.15 5.19 0.89
N VAL A 155 2.72 5.41 2.13
CA VAL A 155 1.62 4.66 2.78
C VAL A 155 0.36 4.67 1.94
N SER A 156 -0.05 5.83 1.43
CA SER A 156 -1.26 5.96 0.59
C SER A 156 -1.13 5.19 -0.73
N ILE A 157 0.05 5.17 -1.32
CA ILE A 157 0.31 4.48 -2.60
C ILE A 157 0.30 2.96 -2.40
N ILE A 158 0.94 2.46 -1.34
CA ILE A 158 0.96 1.03 -0.99
C ILE A 158 -0.46 0.55 -0.66
N LEU A 159 -1.22 1.30 0.14
CA LEU A 159 -2.60 0.97 0.47
C LEU A 159 -3.50 0.96 -0.77
N LEU A 160 -3.38 1.96 -1.64
CA LEU A 160 -4.13 2.02 -2.89
C LEU A 160 -3.85 0.79 -3.76
N SER A 161 -2.56 0.45 -3.97
CA SER A 161 -2.19 -0.73 -4.75
C SER A 161 -2.74 -2.03 -4.16
N SER A 162 -2.74 -2.15 -2.84
CA SER A 162 -3.28 -3.31 -2.12
C SER A 162 -4.80 -3.43 -2.29
N ILE A 163 -5.53 -2.32 -2.23
CA ILE A 163 -6.99 -2.30 -2.44
C ILE A 163 -7.32 -2.70 -3.88
N VAL A 164 -6.65 -2.08 -4.85
CA VAL A 164 -6.85 -2.41 -6.29
C VAL A 164 -6.52 -3.88 -6.55
N GLY A 165 -5.43 -4.38 -5.99
CA GLY A 165 -5.07 -5.79 -6.12
C GLY A 165 -6.09 -6.75 -5.52
N ARG A 166 -6.68 -6.42 -4.37
CA ARG A 166 -7.78 -7.22 -3.79
C ARG A 166 -9.02 -7.20 -4.68
N LEU A 167 -9.37 -6.06 -5.25
CA LEU A 167 -10.48 -5.97 -6.20
C LEU A 167 -10.23 -6.83 -7.45
N ILE A 168 -9.02 -6.82 -8.00
CA ILE A 168 -8.63 -7.70 -9.10
C ILE A 168 -8.81 -9.17 -8.71
N GLN A 169 -8.36 -9.56 -7.51
CA GLN A 169 -8.53 -10.93 -7.01
C GLN A 169 -10.01 -11.31 -6.86
N TRP A 170 -10.83 -10.45 -6.26
CA TRP A 170 -12.25 -10.69 -6.10
C TRP A 170 -12.96 -10.85 -7.45
N LEU A 171 -12.69 -9.96 -8.41
CA LEU A 171 -13.25 -10.05 -9.76
C LEU A 171 -12.80 -11.31 -10.49
N ALA A 172 -11.53 -11.68 -10.37
CA ALA A 172 -11.00 -12.90 -10.98
C ALA A 172 -11.65 -14.16 -10.37
N TRP A 173 -11.77 -14.27 -9.05
CA TRP A 173 -12.46 -15.37 -8.40
C TRP A 173 -13.93 -15.45 -8.81
N SER A 174 -14.63 -14.31 -8.89
CA SER A 174 -16.00 -14.24 -9.39
C SER A 174 -16.09 -14.69 -10.86
N GLY A 175 -15.13 -14.29 -11.69
CA GLY A 175 -15.02 -14.72 -13.07
C GLY A 175 -14.80 -16.23 -13.20
N ILE A 176 -13.89 -16.81 -12.40
CA ILE A 176 -13.67 -18.26 -12.35
C ILE A 176 -14.93 -19.00 -11.94
N ALA A 177 -15.64 -18.51 -10.92
CA ALA A 177 -16.90 -19.11 -10.48
C ALA A 177 -17.96 -19.09 -11.60
N LEU A 178 -18.14 -17.94 -12.27
CA LEU A 178 -19.05 -17.81 -13.40
C LEU A 178 -18.69 -18.76 -14.56
N ILE A 179 -17.41 -18.94 -14.80
CA ILE A 179 -16.91 -19.88 -15.81
C ILE A 179 -17.28 -21.31 -15.41
N LEU A 180 -16.94 -21.74 -14.21
CA LEU A 180 -17.18 -23.11 -13.71
C LEU A 180 -18.68 -23.45 -13.75
N PHE A 181 -19.52 -22.55 -13.27
CA PHE A 181 -20.98 -22.75 -13.32
C PHE A 181 -21.59 -22.57 -14.70
N GLY A 182 -20.95 -21.77 -15.57
CA GLY A 182 -21.39 -21.54 -16.94
C GLY A 182 -20.94 -22.62 -17.95
N LEU A 183 -19.85 -23.35 -17.68
CA LEU A 183 -19.34 -24.39 -18.59
C LEU A 183 -20.39 -25.40 -19.05
N PRO A 184 -21.27 -25.97 -18.17
CA PRO A 184 -22.32 -26.87 -18.59
C PRO A 184 -23.30 -26.23 -19.59
N LEU A 185 -23.59 -24.94 -19.46
CA LEU A 185 -24.47 -24.19 -20.35
C LEU A 185 -23.81 -23.96 -21.71
N PHE A 186 -22.51 -23.62 -21.76
CA PHE A 186 -21.77 -23.52 -23.01
C PHE A 186 -21.80 -24.81 -23.79
N TRP A 187 -21.63 -25.93 -23.09
CA TRP A 187 -21.68 -27.26 -23.69
C TRP A 187 -23.10 -27.63 -24.18
N LEU A 188 -24.12 -27.29 -23.36
CA LEU A 188 -25.53 -27.56 -23.71
C LEU A 188 -26.01 -26.75 -24.93
N TYR A 189 -25.53 -25.51 -25.08
CA TYR A 189 -25.91 -24.61 -26.18
C TYR A 189 -24.91 -24.61 -27.34
N GLU A 190 -23.94 -25.52 -27.36
CA GLU A 190 -22.91 -25.66 -28.39
C GLU A 190 -22.17 -24.34 -28.71
N LYS A 191 -22.03 -23.47 -27.72
CA LYS A 191 -21.33 -22.19 -27.86
C LYS A 191 -19.84 -22.37 -27.68
N PRO A 192 -18.99 -21.73 -28.50
CA PRO A 192 -17.55 -21.80 -28.29
C PRO A 192 -17.15 -21.15 -26.97
N VAL A 193 -16.29 -21.83 -26.24
CA VAL A 193 -15.71 -21.31 -25.00
C VAL A 193 -14.72 -20.20 -25.36
N PRO A 194 -14.89 -18.97 -24.85
CA PRO A 194 -14.01 -17.85 -25.18
C PRO A 194 -12.67 -17.93 -24.44
N LEU A 195 -11.76 -18.80 -24.90
CA LEU A 195 -10.45 -19.08 -24.29
C LEU A 195 -9.62 -17.84 -23.89
N PRO A 196 -9.56 -16.74 -24.70
CA PRO A 196 -8.81 -15.55 -24.30
C PRO A 196 -9.31 -14.89 -23.00
N TRP A 197 -10.61 -15.00 -22.74
CA TRP A 197 -11.24 -14.44 -21.53
C TRP A 197 -10.89 -15.26 -20.29
N PHE A 198 -10.83 -16.58 -20.45
CA PHE A 198 -10.40 -17.49 -19.38
C PHE A 198 -8.96 -17.23 -18.98
N SER A 199 -8.05 -17.10 -19.95
CA SER A 199 -6.65 -16.85 -19.68
C SER A 199 -6.45 -15.53 -18.91
N LEU A 200 -7.20 -14.47 -19.27
CA LEU A 200 -7.13 -13.20 -18.56
C LEU A 200 -7.55 -13.33 -17.10
N VAL A 201 -8.68 -13.99 -16.83
CA VAL A 201 -9.21 -14.18 -15.47
C VAL A 201 -8.23 -14.97 -14.60
N ILE A 202 -7.59 -15.99 -15.17
CA ILE A 202 -6.60 -16.83 -14.45
C ILE A 202 -5.28 -16.07 -14.22
N VAL A 203 -4.80 -15.31 -15.20
CA VAL A 203 -3.49 -14.64 -15.13
C VAL A 203 -3.54 -13.32 -14.35
N ALA A 204 -4.66 -12.61 -14.37
CA ALA A 204 -4.78 -11.29 -13.74
C ALA A 204 -4.40 -11.23 -12.25
N PRO A 205 -4.80 -12.18 -11.37
CA PRO A 205 -4.37 -12.20 -9.97
C PRO A 205 -2.86 -12.29 -9.80
N TRP A 206 -2.21 -13.16 -10.58
CA TRP A 206 -0.77 -13.34 -10.53
C TRP A 206 -0.02 -12.10 -11.00
N LEU A 207 -0.48 -11.50 -12.11
CA LEU A 207 0.08 -10.25 -12.61
C LEU A 207 -0.10 -9.11 -11.60
N SER A 208 -1.26 -9.02 -10.93
CA SER A 208 -1.49 -8.02 -9.89
C SER A 208 -0.56 -8.19 -8.69
N LEU A 209 -0.30 -9.42 -8.27
CA LEU A 209 0.65 -9.72 -7.19
C LEU A 209 2.09 -9.31 -7.55
N LEU A 210 2.53 -9.61 -8.77
CA LEU A 210 3.85 -9.20 -9.26
C LEU A 210 3.99 -7.68 -9.31
N LEU A 211 2.96 -6.97 -9.80
CA LEU A 211 2.95 -5.51 -9.83
C LEU A 211 2.99 -4.90 -8.43
N GLN A 212 2.22 -5.45 -7.48
CA GLN A 212 2.23 -5.01 -6.08
C GLN A 212 3.58 -5.25 -5.42
N ALA A 213 4.18 -6.43 -5.62
CA ALA A 213 5.51 -6.75 -5.10
C ALA A 213 6.59 -5.82 -5.69
N GLY A 214 6.50 -5.50 -6.99
CA GLY A 214 7.38 -4.53 -7.64
C GLY A 214 7.23 -3.13 -7.04
N LEU A 215 5.99 -2.69 -6.78
CA LEU A 215 5.72 -1.38 -6.17
C LEU A 215 6.26 -1.32 -4.73
N SER A 216 5.98 -2.32 -3.91
CA SER A 216 6.50 -2.41 -2.55
C SER A 216 8.03 -2.33 -2.54
N ARG A 217 8.69 -3.16 -3.35
CA ARG A 217 10.16 -3.17 -3.45
C ARG A 217 10.74 -1.80 -3.83
N THR A 218 10.11 -1.10 -4.77
CA THR A 218 10.54 0.24 -5.18
C THR A 218 10.46 1.24 -4.03
N ARG A 219 9.41 1.14 -3.21
CA ARG A 219 9.19 2.02 -2.05
C ARG A 219 10.11 1.69 -0.88
N GLU A 220 10.34 0.39 -0.60
CA GLU A 220 11.31 -0.05 0.39
C GLU A 220 12.71 0.45 0.07
N PHE A 221 13.15 0.30 -1.20
CA PHE A 221 14.45 0.80 -1.62
C PHE A 221 14.58 2.33 -1.45
N GLN A 222 13.49 3.06 -1.64
CA GLN A 222 13.48 4.51 -1.42
C GLN A 222 13.54 4.87 0.07
N ALA A 223 12.88 4.11 0.93
CA ALA A 223 12.90 4.31 2.38
C ALA A 223 14.28 4.04 2.98
N ASP A 224 15.01 3.06 2.46
CA ASP A 224 16.37 2.72 2.92
C ASP A 224 17.43 3.77 2.51
N LEU A 225 17.14 4.61 1.51
CA LEU A 225 18.05 5.67 1.05
C LEU A 225 17.85 7.01 1.78
N GLY A 226 16.75 7.20 2.52
CA GLY A 226 16.38 8.43 3.22
C GLY A 226 16.87 8.43 4.64
#